data_b2306a4fbca2e95908935db549640899
#
_entry.id   b2306a4fbca2e95908935db549640899
#
_cell.length_a   1.000
_cell.length_b   1.000
_cell.length_c   1.000
_cell.angle_alpha   90.00
_cell.angle_beta   90.00
_cell.angle_gamma   90.00
#
_symmetry.space_group_name_H-M   'P 1'
#
loop_
_entity.id
_entity.type
_entity.pdbx_description
1 polymer ?
#
loop_
_entity_poly.entity_id
_entity_poly.type
_entity_poly.pdbx_seq_one_letter_code
_entity_poly.pdbx_strand_id
1 'polypeptide(L)'
;MKKFKSIVVITLMIIPLITLAQSFPEGTFPNEHNLEGAEWPRVDGKGNTYFRVYAPYAKKVQISFRGPMTREADGHWTYVSPEPEAVGFHYYQLIIDSLYVADPATKSYYGMSKWVSAIEIPEGLSYDKTQNVPHGEIRMKKYWSEMTQAWRMCYVYTPPQYDQNSDQRYPVLYLQHGGGEDETGWVFQGRMGDIMDNLIAEGKAVPMIVVMDRGYARLPGSEPMGRFDNPGINAFLAGAKAPAAPPAAPAAERPARPAAPFRFHSVFPELLVKEIVPMIDASYRTLSDRENRAMAGLSMGGMHTFQVVMNNLDQFATLGGFSGGAGGVDQIETMYDGIFANPEKFNKQVKLMFLSIGEEEHPERVKAFAEALQDKGMQNVVYYESPGSAHEWLTWRRSLREFAPLLFR
;
A
#
# COMPACT_ATOMS: atom_id res chain seq x y z
N MET A 1 20.60 -70.17 50.67
CA MET A 1 20.65 -68.82 50.15
C MET A 1 19.49 -68.59 49.17
N LYS A 2 18.36 -67.99 49.63
CA LYS A 2 17.24 -67.66 48.80
C LYS A 2 17.37 -66.26 48.26
N LYS A 3 17.47 -66.09 46.92
CA LYS A 3 17.54 -64.80 46.25
C LYS A 3 16.11 -64.22 46.18
N PHE A 4 15.89 -63.12 46.89
CA PHE A 4 14.68 -62.28 46.68
C PHE A 4 14.86 -61.48 45.40
N LYS A 5 13.92 -61.66 44.46
CA LYS A 5 13.79 -60.78 43.27
C LYS A 5 12.78 -59.67 43.63
N SER A 6 13.28 -58.47 43.80
CA SER A 6 12.40 -57.29 43.93
C SER A 6 11.81 -56.91 42.54
N ILE A 7 10.50 -56.96 42.46
CA ILE A 7 9.76 -56.44 41.28
C ILE A 7 9.44 -54.98 41.56
N VAL A 8 10.06 -54.09 40.80
CA VAL A 8 9.72 -52.66 40.79
C VAL A 8 8.53 -52.47 39.87
N VAL A 9 7.34 -52.19 40.43
CA VAL A 9 6.15 -51.81 39.67
C VAL A 9 6.21 -50.29 39.43
N ILE A 10 6.51 -49.87 38.20
CA ILE A 10 6.42 -48.48 37.79
C ILE A 10 4.95 -48.21 37.39
N THR A 11 4.23 -47.52 38.27
CA THR A 11 2.88 -47.06 37.97
C THR A 11 3.00 -45.80 37.11
N LEU A 12 2.78 -45.92 35.79
CA LEU A 12 2.65 -44.80 34.89
C LEU A 12 1.35 -44.05 35.20
N MET A 13 1.45 -42.90 35.86
CA MET A 13 0.30 -41.98 35.93
C MET A 13 0.10 -41.34 34.58
N ILE A 14 -0.88 -41.78 33.81
CA ILE A 14 -1.39 -41.09 32.63
C ILE A 14 -2.18 -39.90 33.16
N ILE A 15 -1.57 -38.74 33.21
CA ILE A 15 -2.28 -37.47 33.40
C ILE A 15 -2.98 -37.20 32.06
N PRO A 16 -4.32 -37.17 32.00
CA PRO A 16 -5.00 -36.77 30.78
C PRO A 16 -4.62 -35.31 30.52
N LEU A 17 -3.92 -35.06 29.42
CA LEU A 17 -3.79 -33.71 28.86
C LEU A 17 -5.19 -33.29 28.41
N ILE A 18 -5.95 -32.66 29.30
CA ILE A 18 -7.15 -31.94 28.90
C ILE A 18 -6.65 -30.71 28.08
N THR A 19 -6.51 -30.89 26.80
CA THR A 19 -6.46 -29.77 25.89
C THR A 19 -7.80 -29.06 26.01
N LEU A 20 -7.88 -28.02 26.80
CA LEU A 20 -8.98 -27.06 26.75
C LEU A 20 -9.01 -26.55 25.29
N ALA A 21 -9.94 -27.10 24.52
CA ALA A 21 -10.19 -26.57 23.18
C ALA A 21 -10.50 -25.09 23.35
N GLN A 22 -9.66 -24.26 22.77
CA GLN A 22 -9.86 -22.81 22.81
C GLN A 22 -11.17 -22.52 22.07
N SER A 23 -12.20 -22.05 22.78
CA SER A 23 -13.44 -21.65 22.15
C SER A 23 -13.24 -20.31 21.48
N PHE A 24 -13.45 -20.25 20.16
CA PHE A 24 -13.42 -19.01 19.41
C PHE A 24 -14.82 -18.36 19.43
N PRO A 25 -14.91 -17.03 19.27
CA PRO A 25 -16.18 -16.37 19.08
C PRO A 25 -16.93 -16.96 17.88
N GLU A 26 -18.23 -17.22 18.06
CA GLU A 26 -19.06 -17.87 17.04
C GLU A 26 -19.08 -17.03 15.73
N GLY A 27 -19.01 -17.71 14.59
CA GLY A 27 -19.05 -17.05 13.26
C GLY A 27 -17.77 -16.30 12.88
N THR A 28 -16.68 -16.41 13.68
CA THR A 28 -15.42 -15.77 13.36
C THR A 28 -14.44 -16.71 12.66
N PHE A 29 -13.55 -16.16 11.84
CA PHE A 29 -12.49 -16.90 11.17
C PHE A 29 -11.14 -16.15 11.30
N PRO A 30 -10.00 -16.87 11.30
CA PRO A 30 -8.68 -16.24 11.31
C PRO A 30 -8.51 -15.27 10.16
N ASN A 31 -7.84 -14.14 10.41
CA ASN A 31 -7.58 -13.18 9.35
C ASN A 31 -6.58 -13.74 8.32
N GLU A 32 -6.72 -13.40 7.05
CA GLU A 32 -5.87 -13.91 5.97
C GLU A 32 -4.41 -13.46 6.06
N HIS A 33 -4.13 -12.43 6.86
CA HIS A 33 -2.77 -11.96 7.13
C HIS A 33 -2.10 -12.66 8.33
N ASN A 34 -2.79 -13.58 8.99
CA ASN A 34 -2.20 -14.37 10.06
C ASN A 34 -1.07 -15.27 9.52
N LEU A 35 -0.06 -15.49 10.35
CA LEU A 35 0.94 -16.51 10.07
C LEU A 35 0.29 -17.90 10.16
N GLU A 36 0.91 -18.88 9.50
CA GLU A 36 0.42 -20.27 9.54
C GLU A 36 0.30 -20.77 10.97
N GLY A 37 -0.90 -21.26 11.31
CA GLY A 37 -1.22 -21.74 12.65
C GLY A 37 -1.61 -20.65 13.66
N ALA A 38 -1.56 -19.37 13.31
CA ALA A 38 -2.02 -18.31 14.18
C ALA A 38 -3.54 -18.10 14.02
N GLU A 39 -4.25 -18.19 15.16
CA GLU A 39 -5.71 -18.09 15.21
C GLU A 39 -6.22 -16.66 15.39
N TRP A 40 -5.37 -15.73 15.76
CA TRP A 40 -5.68 -14.33 16.02
C TRP A 40 -4.76 -13.38 15.23
N PRO A 41 -5.28 -12.21 14.84
CA PRO A 41 -6.64 -11.68 14.97
C PRO A 41 -7.67 -12.45 14.12
N ARG A 42 -8.96 -12.28 14.47
CA ARG A 42 -10.09 -12.88 13.76
C ARG A 42 -11.03 -11.79 13.25
N VAL A 43 -11.81 -12.12 12.26
CA VAL A 43 -12.92 -11.29 11.75
C VAL A 43 -14.20 -12.11 11.65
N ASP A 44 -15.34 -11.47 11.65
CA ASP A 44 -16.62 -12.11 11.36
C ASP A 44 -17.20 -11.66 10.01
N GLY A 45 -18.30 -12.26 9.58
CA GLY A 45 -18.97 -11.92 8.33
C GLY A 45 -19.65 -10.55 8.30
N LYS A 46 -19.62 -9.80 9.41
CA LYS A 46 -20.19 -8.45 9.52
C LYS A 46 -19.12 -7.37 9.53
N GLY A 47 -17.83 -7.74 9.59
CA GLY A 47 -16.71 -6.81 9.67
C GLY A 47 -16.25 -6.48 11.09
N ASN A 48 -16.75 -7.18 12.12
CA ASN A 48 -16.18 -7.01 13.45
C ASN A 48 -14.84 -7.69 13.56
N THR A 49 -13.91 -7.05 14.29
CA THR A 49 -12.55 -7.53 14.51
C THR A 49 -12.33 -7.98 15.94
N TYR A 50 -11.59 -9.06 16.10
CA TYR A 50 -11.33 -9.71 17.37
C TYR A 50 -9.83 -9.93 17.51
N PHE A 51 -9.25 -9.42 18.58
CA PHE A 51 -7.83 -9.57 18.88
C PHE A 51 -7.63 -10.27 20.21
N ARG A 52 -6.60 -11.10 20.29
CA ARG A 52 -6.17 -11.74 21.53
C ARG A 52 -4.66 -11.87 21.54
N VAL A 53 -4.00 -11.27 22.55
CA VAL A 53 -2.54 -11.18 22.64
C VAL A 53 -2.10 -11.67 24.00
N TYR A 54 -1.13 -12.58 24.05
CA TYR A 54 -0.53 -13.02 25.31
C TYR A 54 0.58 -12.10 25.75
N ALA A 55 0.35 -11.33 26.81
CA ALA A 55 1.31 -10.39 27.37
C ALA A 55 1.12 -10.30 28.90
N PRO A 56 1.46 -11.38 29.65
CA PRO A 56 1.10 -11.52 31.06
C PRO A 56 1.77 -10.50 31.98
N TYR A 57 2.93 -9.94 31.57
CA TYR A 57 3.68 -8.97 32.33
C TYR A 57 3.40 -7.52 31.94
N ALA A 58 2.67 -7.30 30.85
CA ALA A 58 2.30 -5.96 30.40
C ALA A 58 1.37 -5.27 31.41
N LYS A 59 1.57 -3.99 31.62
CA LYS A 59 0.71 -3.12 32.42
C LYS A 59 -0.44 -2.56 31.59
N LYS A 60 -0.21 -2.36 30.30
CA LYS A 60 -1.16 -1.80 29.36
C LYS A 60 -0.91 -2.35 27.96
N VAL A 61 -1.98 -2.79 27.29
CA VAL A 61 -1.92 -3.18 25.88
C VAL A 61 -3.03 -2.43 25.13
N GLN A 62 -2.68 -1.92 23.96
CA GLN A 62 -3.62 -1.21 23.07
C GLN A 62 -3.37 -1.64 21.62
N ILE A 63 -4.35 -1.42 20.77
CA ILE A 63 -4.21 -1.53 19.33
C ILE A 63 -4.24 -0.11 18.76
N SER A 64 -3.24 0.25 17.93
CA SER A 64 -3.20 1.56 17.28
C SER A 64 -4.49 1.77 16.45
N PHE A 65 -5.01 3.00 16.48
CA PHE A 65 -6.26 3.41 15.83
C PHE A 65 -7.55 2.79 16.38
N ARG A 66 -7.47 1.77 17.29
CA ARG A 66 -8.64 1.07 17.83
C ARG A 66 -8.86 1.32 19.32
N GLY A 67 -7.80 1.29 20.12
CA GLY A 67 -7.90 1.62 21.54
C GLY A 67 -7.38 0.54 22.49
N PRO A 68 -7.73 0.63 23.78
CA PRO A 68 -7.21 -0.26 24.81
C PRO A 68 -7.81 -1.66 24.72
N MET A 69 -6.99 -2.65 25.07
CA MET A 69 -7.41 -4.04 25.25
C MET A 69 -7.77 -4.31 26.73
N THR A 70 -8.63 -5.28 26.94
CA THR A 70 -9.04 -5.78 28.25
C THR A 70 -8.12 -6.92 28.68
N ARG A 71 -7.60 -6.86 29.93
CA ARG A 71 -6.76 -7.92 30.48
C ARG A 71 -7.60 -9.06 31.02
N GLU A 72 -7.28 -10.29 30.62
CA GLU A 72 -7.88 -11.53 31.10
C GLU A 72 -7.07 -12.13 32.26
N ALA A 73 -7.70 -13.01 33.03
CA ALA A 73 -7.07 -13.65 34.19
C ALA A 73 -5.91 -14.60 33.81
N ASP A 74 -5.92 -15.13 32.59
CA ASP A 74 -4.91 -16.06 32.05
C ASP A 74 -3.67 -15.36 31.46
N GLY A 75 -3.61 -14.03 31.54
CA GLY A 75 -2.50 -13.22 31.03
C GLY A 75 -2.66 -12.80 29.57
N HIS A 76 -3.77 -13.14 28.92
CA HIS A 76 -4.12 -12.60 27.64
C HIS A 76 -4.75 -11.20 27.76
N TRP A 77 -4.70 -10.49 26.66
CA TRP A 77 -5.40 -9.23 26.44
C TRP A 77 -6.30 -9.41 25.24
N THR A 78 -7.54 -8.94 25.35
CA THR A 78 -8.57 -9.08 24.33
C THR A 78 -9.13 -7.75 23.88
N TYR A 79 -9.57 -7.70 22.63
CA TYR A 79 -10.28 -6.57 22.05
C TYR A 79 -11.32 -7.07 21.06
N VAL A 80 -12.48 -6.44 21.08
CA VAL A 80 -13.52 -6.61 20.07
C VAL A 80 -13.88 -5.21 19.58
N SER A 81 -13.98 -5.02 18.27
CA SER A 81 -14.41 -3.73 17.73
C SER A 81 -15.83 -3.41 18.20
N PRO A 82 -16.11 -2.17 18.64
CA PRO A 82 -17.45 -1.78 19.11
C PRO A 82 -18.49 -1.79 17.98
N GLU A 83 -18.04 -1.53 16.77
CA GLU A 83 -18.82 -1.49 15.53
C GLU A 83 -18.06 -2.25 14.42
N PRO A 84 -18.74 -2.69 13.35
CA PRO A 84 -18.07 -3.20 12.16
C PRO A 84 -17.06 -2.20 11.63
N GLU A 85 -15.87 -2.67 11.28
CA GLU A 85 -14.84 -1.85 10.65
C GLU A 85 -15.07 -1.77 9.13
N ALA A 86 -14.55 -0.72 8.50
CA ALA A 86 -14.61 -0.56 7.06
C ALA A 86 -13.94 -1.74 6.34
N VAL A 87 -14.48 -2.14 5.19
CA VAL A 87 -13.88 -3.20 4.36
C VAL A 87 -12.50 -2.79 3.85
N GLY A 88 -11.65 -3.76 3.53
CA GLY A 88 -10.33 -3.56 2.95
C GLY A 88 -9.18 -3.83 3.91
N PHE A 89 -8.01 -3.36 3.51
CA PHE A 89 -6.73 -3.57 4.19
C PHE A 89 -6.44 -2.43 5.17
N HIS A 90 -6.28 -2.75 6.46
CA HIS A 90 -6.01 -1.75 7.49
C HIS A 90 -4.75 -2.07 8.27
N TYR A 91 -3.84 -1.10 8.35
CA TYR A 91 -2.66 -1.20 9.20
C TYR A 91 -3.02 -1.14 10.69
N TYR A 92 -2.23 -1.85 11.50
CA TYR A 92 -2.24 -1.70 12.94
C TYR A 92 -0.88 -2.05 13.57
N GLN A 93 -0.70 -1.65 14.82
CA GLN A 93 0.39 -2.07 15.69
C GLN A 93 -0.17 -2.37 17.08
N LEU A 94 0.47 -3.28 17.79
CA LEU A 94 0.29 -3.41 19.22
C LEU A 94 1.07 -2.32 19.94
N ILE A 95 0.49 -1.73 20.97
CA ILE A 95 1.15 -0.77 21.85
C ILE A 95 1.21 -1.40 23.23
N ILE A 96 2.37 -1.98 23.57
CA ILE A 96 2.59 -2.70 24.81
C ILE A 96 3.48 -1.84 25.72
N ASP A 97 2.93 -1.37 26.83
CA ASP A 97 3.63 -0.49 27.78
C ASP A 97 4.35 0.70 27.10
N SER A 98 3.69 1.33 26.09
CA SER A 98 4.19 2.43 25.26
C SER A 98 5.11 2.03 24.09
N LEU A 99 5.47 0.76 23.92
CA LEU A 99 6.24 0.28 22.78
C LEU A 99 5.30 -0.06 21.61
N TYR A 100 5.59 0.50 20.44
CA TYR A 100 4.90 0.16 19.20
C TYR A 100 5.59 -1.03 18.55
N VAL A 101 4.88 -2.14 18.45
CA VAL A 101 5.40 -3.39 17.89
C VAL A 101 4.47 -3.96 16.85
N ALA A 102 5.02 -4.63 15.85
CA ALA A 102 4.21 -5.47 14.96
C ALA A 102 3.67 -6.67 15.75
N ASP A 103 2.47 -7.13 15.42
CA ASP A 103 1.88 -8.32 16.00
C ASP A 103 2.65 -9.56 15.51
N PRO A 104 3.24 -10.36 16.39
CA PRO A 104 4.00 -11.54 15.99
C PRO A 104 3.15 -12.65 15.38
N ALA A 105 1.82 -12.57 15.47
CA ALA A 105 0.90 -13.54 14.90
C ALA A 105 0.53 -13.23 13.44
N THR A 106 0.95 -12.09 12.89
CA THR A 106 0.60 -11.67 11.53
C THR A 106 1.81 -11.39 10.66
N LYS A 107 1.60 -11.41 9.34
CA LYS A 107 2.57 -10.87 8.38
C LYS A 107 2.80 -9.39 8.66
N SER A 108 4.02 -8.94 8.39
CA SER A 108 4.39 -7.52 8.48
C SER A 108 4.52 -6.89 7.11
N TYR A 109 4.09 -5.65 6.99
CA TYR A 109 4.09 -4.85 5.79
C TYR A 109 4.85 -3.54 6.01
N TYR A 110 5.59 -3.08 5.01
CA TYR A 110 6.18 -1.75 5.09
C TYR A 110 5.11 -0.71 4.75
N GLY A 111 4.71 0.03 5.76
CA GLY A 111 3.72 1.09 5.67
C GLY A 111 3.89 2.07 6.82
N MET A 112 3.38 3.29 6.68
CA MET A 112 3.55 4.34 7.70
C MET A 112 5.03 4.59 8.08
N SER A 113 5.95 4.42 7.12
CA SER A 113 7.42 4.55 7.25
C SER A 113 8.06 3.51 8.19
N LYS A 114 7.45 2.37 8.42
CA LYS A 114 7.95 1.29 9.29
C LYS A 114 7.27 -0.04 8.99
N TRP A 115 7.77 -1.11 9.59
CA TRP A 115 7.11 -2.42 9.55
C TRP A 115 5.94 -2.46 10.52
N VAL A 116 4.76 -2.76 10.01
CA VAL A 116 3.49 -2.80 10.75
C VAL A 116 2.70 -4.05 10.37
N SER A 117 1.80 -4.46 11.25
CA SER A 117 0.83 -5.51 10.97
C SER A 117 -0.36 -4.99 10.18
N ALA A 118 -1.14 -5.90 9.63
CA ALA A 118 -2.38 -5.55 8.95
C ALA A 118 -3.49 -6.55 9.27
N ILE A 119 -4.71 -6.07 9.11
CA ILE A 119 -5.92 -6.87 9.12
C ILE A 119 -6.72 -6.56 7.84
N GLU A 120 -7.28 -7.57 7.22
CA GLU A 120 -8.17 -7.43 6.06
C GLU A 120 -9.60 -7.67 6.49
N ILE A 121 -10.49 -6.75 6.20
CA ILE A 121 -11.93 -6.90 6.33
C ILE A 121 -12.48 -7.25 4.94
N PRO A 122 -13.05 -8.45 4.74
CA PRO A 122 -13.43 -8.91 3.41
C PRO A 122 -14.50 -8.02 2.75
N GLU A 123 -14.24 -7.57 1.53
CA GLU A 123 -15.22 -6.83 0.72
C GLU A 123 -16.31 -7.76 0.12
N GLY A 124 -16.04 -9.05 0.07
CA GLY A 124 -16.93 -10.02 -0.58
C GLY A 124 -16.76 -10.11 -2.11
N LEU A 125 -15.89 -9.29 -2.71
CA LEU A 125 -15.52 -9.34 -4.11
C LEU A 125 -14.24 -10.17 -4.31
N SER A 126 -14.02 -10.64 -5.54
CA SER A 126 -12.90 -11.53 -5.87
C SER A 126 -11.87 -10.93 -6.81
N TYR A 127 -12.04 -9.68 -7.24
CA TYR A 127 -11.19 -9.06 -8.25
C TYR A 127 -9.71 -8.93 -7.81
N ASP A 128 -9.47 -8.82 -6.51
CA ASP A 128 -8.16 -8.69 -5.89
C ASP A 128 -7.70 -9.97 -5.17
N LYS A 129 -8.41 -11.08 -5.36
CA LYS A 129 -8.06 -12.39 -4.80
C LYS A 129 -7.37 -13.25 -5.84
N THR A 130 -6.43 -14.07 -5.40
CA THR A 130 -5.81 -15.09 -6.25
C THR A 130 -6.87 -16.04 -6.77
N GLN A 131 -7.06 -16.11 -8.08
CA GLN A 131 -8.02 -16.99 -8.75
C GLN A 131 -7.28 -18.10 -9.51
N ASN A 132 -8.01 -19.13 -9.93
CA ASN A 132 -7.45 -20.21 -10.74
C ASN A 132 -7.36 -19.79 -12.22
N VAL A 133 -6.46 -18.86 -12.51
CA VAL A 133 -6.17 -18.33 -13.84
C VAL A 133 -4.65 -18.39 -14.09
N PRO A 134 -4.15 -18.21 -15.32
CA PRO A 134 -2.73 -18.04 -15.54
C PRO A 134 -2.17 -16.84 -14.79
N HIS A 135 -1.06 -17.01 -14.09
CA HIS A 135 -0.43 -15.98 -13.28
C HIS A 135 0.84 -15.43 -13.92
N GLY A 136 1.06 -14.13 -13.76
CA GLY A 136 2.34 -13.48 -14.03
C GLY A 136 3.34 -13.70 -12.90
N GLU A 137 4.53 -13.15 -13.06
CA GLU A 137 5.59 -13.26 -12.06
C GLU A 137 6.00 -11.90 -11.53
N ILE A 138 6.29 -11.82 -10.23
CA ILE A 138 6.90 -10.64 -9.59
C ILE A 138 8.41 -10.88 -9.48
N ARG A 139 9.20 -10.09 -10.19
CA ARG A 139 10.65 -10.19 -10.24
C ARG A 139 11.30 -9.06 -9.48
N MET A 140 12.23 -9.37 -8.59
CA MET A 140 13.02 -8.40 -7.86
C MET A 140 14.26 -8.05 -8.67
N LYS A 141 14.40 -6.78 -9.08
CA LYS A 141 15.54 -6.27 -9.85
C LYS A 141 16.36 -5.29 -9.04
N LYS A 142 17.61 -5.62 -8.76
CA LYS A 142 18.59 -4.69 -8.19
C LYS A 142 19.32 -3.95 -9.31
N TYR A 143 19.57 -2.66 -9.11
CA TYR A 143 20.34 -1.84 -10.02
C TYR A 143 21.16 -0.79 -9.25
N TRP A 144 22.28 -0.40 -9.83
CA TRP A 144 23.06 0.72 -9.35
C TRP A 144 22.49 2.01 -9.92
N SER A 145 22.26 3.01 -9.09
CA SER A 145 21.83 4.33 -9.54
C SER A 145 23.03 5.30 -9.51
N GLU A 146 23.41 5.82 -10.67
CA GLU A 146 24.45 6.81 -10.78
C GLU A 146 24.01 8.14 -10.16
N MET A 147 22.74 8.49 -10.28
CA MET A 147 22.19 9.72 -9.71
C MET A 147 22.23 9.72 -8.18
N THR A 148 21.85 8.61 -7.55
CA THR A 148 21.82 8.52 -6.08
C THR A 148 23.09 7.92 -5.47
N GLN A 149 24.02 7.42 -6.29
CA GLN A 149 25.25 6.71 -5.88
C GLN A 149 24.93 5.59 -4.88
N ALA A 150 23.87 4.81 -5.16
CA ALA A 150 23.40 3.77 -4.26
C ALA A 150 22.78 2.59 -5.03
N TRP A 151 22.87 1.41 -4.44
CA TRP A 151 22.09 0.27 -4.88
C TRP A 151 20.60 0.49 -4.59
N ARG A 152 19.79 0.34 -5.61
CA ARG A 152 18.33 0.42 -5.54
C ARG A 152 17.69 -0.89 -5.99
N MET A 153 16.41 -1.00 -5.76
CA MET A 153 15.63 -2.18 -6.12
C MET A 153 14.25 -1.76 -6.61
N CYS A 154 13.78 -2.42 -7.65
CA CYS A 154 12.39 -2.35 -8.08
C CYS A 154 11.80 -3.75 -8.18
N TYR A 155 10.48 -3.84 -8.08
CA TYR A 155 9.72 -5.03 -8.44
C TYR A 155 9.15 -4.86 -9.84
N VAL A 156 9.21 -5.93 -10.62
CA VAL A 156 8.72 -5.94 -12.01
C VAL A 156 7.77 -7.12 -12.16
N TYR A 157 6.49 -6.81 -12.38
CA TYR A 157 5.53 -7.82 -12.80
C TYR A 157 5.68 -8.06 -14.30
N THR A 158 5.77 -9.32 -14.68
CA THR A 158 5.71 -9.79 -16.07
C THR A 158 4.42 -10.58 -16.25
N PRO A 159 3.64 -10.31 -17.32
CA PRO A 159 2.33 -10.93 -17.50
C PRO A 159 2.40 -12.45 -17.72
N PRO A 160 1.28 -13.19 -17.55
CA PRO A 160 1.22 -14.60 -17.88
C PRO A 160 1.82 -14.89 -19.26
N GLN A 161 2.53 -16.02 -19.40
CA GLN A 161 3.19 -16.45 -20.63
C GLN A 161 4.39 -15.57 -21.09
N TYR A 162 4.81 -14.57 -20.28
CA TYR A 162 5.98 -13.76 -20.64
C TYR A 162 7.19 -14.60 -21.01
N ASP A 163 7.56 -15.60 -20.23
CA ASP A 163 8.75 -16.43 -20.50
C ASP A 163 8.54 -17.48 -21.61
N GLN A 164 7.29 -17.82 -21.90
CA GLN A 164 6.95 -18.80 -22.93
C GLN A 164 6.97 -18.20 -24.34
N ASN A 165 6.78 -16.89 -24.47
CA ASN A 165 6.73 -16.19 -25.75
C ASN A 165 7.87 -15.17 -25.87
N SER A 166 9.03 -15.66 -26.34
CA SER A 166 10.28 -14.88 -26.40
C SER A 166 10.22 -13.68 -27.36
N ASP A 167 9.33 -13.70 -28.35
CA ASP A 167 9.29 -12.68 -29.41
C ASP A 167 8.31 -11.54 -29.08
N GLN A 168 7.39 -11.78 -28.15
CA GLN A 168 6.40 -10.78 -27.78
C GLN A 168 7.00 -9.67 -26.93
N ARG A 169 6.67 -8.43 -27.29
CA ARG A 169 6.97 -7.23 -26.51
C ARG A 169 5.69 -6.68 -25.88
N TYR A 170 5.86 -6.01 -24.77
CA TYR A 170 4.75 -5.59 -23.92
C TYR A 170 4.81 -4.10 -23.62
N PRO A 171 3.67 -3.42 -23.52
CA PRO A 171 3.63 -2.06 -22.99
C PRO A 171 3.98 -2.06 -21.50
N VAL A 172 4.34 -0.89 -20.96
CA VAL A 172 4.85 -0.75 -19.60
C VAL A 172 4.03 0.26 -18.80
N LEU A 173 3.55 -0.18 -17.63
CA LEU A 173 2.98 0.68 -16.59
C LEU A 173 4.02 0.86 -15.47
N TYR A 174 4.42 2.10 -15.19
CA TYR A 174 5.17 2.47 -13.99
C TYR A 174 4.16 2.82 -12.89
N LEU A 175 4.10 2.00 -11.82
CA LEU A 175 3.07 2.08 -10.78
C LEU A 175 3.68 2.47 -9.44
N GLN A 176 3.42 3.70 -8.98
CA GLN A 176 4.12 4.29 -7.86
C GLN A 176 3.33 4.25 -6.55
N HIS A 177 4.01 3.89 -5.47
CA HIS A 177 3.48 3.86 -4.11
C HIS A 177 3.31 5.26 -3.49
N GLY A 178 2.64 5.34 -2.35
CA GLY A 178 2.36 6.55 -1.60
C GLY A 178 3.41 6.93 -0.54
N GLY A 179 3.12 7.99 0.18
CA GLY A 179 3.93 8.42 1.31
C GLY A 179 3.93 7.40 2.45
N GLY A 180 5.10 7.09 3.00
CA GLY A 180 5.24 6.12 4.10
C GLY A 180 5.31 4.67 3.66
N GLU A 181 5.28 4.37 2.36
CA GLU A 181 5.37 3.04 1.77
C GLU A 181 6.67 2.89 0.97
N ASP A 182 6.88 1.75 0.35
CA ASP A 182 8.02 1.47 -0.51
C ASP A 182 7.62 0.65 -1.74
N GLU A 183 8.59 0.16 -2.49
CA GLU A 183 8.41 -0.64 -3.71
C GLU A 183 7.60 -1.93 -3.50
N THR A 184 7.39 -2.36 -2.24
CA THR A 184 6.60 -3.57 -1.92
C THR A 184 5.10 -3.29 -1.81
N GLY A 185 4.69 -2.03 -1.66
CA GLY A 185 3.30 -1.65 -1.37
C GLY A 185 2.29 -2.20 -2.38
N TRP A 186 2.52 -1.97 -3.67
CA TRP A 186 1.65 -2.50 -4.71
C TRP A 186 1.71 -4.02 -4.87
N VAL A 187 2.86 -4.64 -4.51
CA VAL A 187 3.02 -6.11 -4.57
C VAL A 187 2.14 -6.79 -3.52
N PHE A 188 2.20 -6.33 -2.27
CA PHE A 188 1.54 -7.01 -1.16
C PHE A 188 0.22 -6.36 -0.77
N GLN A 189 0.24 -5.11 -0.33
CA GLN A 189 -0.96 -4.40 0.12
C GLN A 189 -1.91 -4.11 -1.05
N GLY A 190 -1.33 -3.73 -2.20
CA GLY A 190 -2.07 -3.40 -3.42
C GLY A 190 -2.59 -4.59 -4.20
N ARG A 191 -2.05 -5.80 -3.96
CA ARG A 191 -2.42 -7.04 -4.68
C ARG A 191 -2.41 -6.87 -6.21
N MET A 192 -1.50 -6.03 -6.69
CA MET A 192 -1.44 -5.66 -8.12
C MET A 192 -1.33 -6.89 -9.03
N GLY A 193 -0.55 -7.91 -8.63
CA GLY A 193 -0.42 -9.16 -9.40
C GLY A 193 -1.75 -9.86 -9.60
N ASP A 194 -2.50 -10.10 -8.52
CA ASP A 194 -3.82 -10.76 -8.59
C ASP A 194 -4.83 -9.94 -9.42
N ILE A 195 -4.86 -8.61 -9.24
CA ILE A 195 -5.73 -7.72 -10.02
C ILE A 195 -5.40 -7.81 -11.51
N MET A 196 -4.11 -7.74 -11.88
CA MET A 196 -3.68 -7.80 -13.28
C MET A 196 -3.95 -9.17 -13.91
N ASP A 197 -3.63 -10.26 -13.21
CA ASP A 197 -3.85 -11.63 -13.69
C ASP A 197 -5.34 -11.87 -13.96
N ASN A 198 -6.21 -11.48 -13.04
CA ASN A 198 -7.66 -11.60 -13.18
C ASN A 198 -8.17 -10.78 -14.39
N LEU A 199 -7.77 -9.52 -14.51
CA LEU A 199 -8.18 -8.66 -15.62
C LEU A 199 -7.67 -9.15 -16.99
N ILE A 200 -6.46 -9.68 -17.05
CA ILE A 200 -5.88 -10.26 -18.27
C ILE A 200 -6.65 -11.53 -18.64
N ALA A 201 -6.91 -12.41 -17.69
CA ALA A 201 -7.68 -13.64 -17.92
C ALA A 201 -9.12 -13.37 -18.38
N GLU A 202 -9.74 -12.30 -17.88
CA GLU A 202 -11.05 -11.82 -18.30
C GLU A 202 -11.05 -11.10 -19.68
N GLY A 203 -9.88 -10.90 -20.29
CA GLY A 203 -9.70 -10.12 -21.52
C GLY A 203 -9.98 -8.63 -21.37
N LYS A 204 -10.05 -8.13 -20.14
CA LYS A 204 -10.32 -6.73 -19.82
C LYS A 204 -9.07 -5.85 -19.84
N ALA A 205 -7.91 -6.38 -19.53
CA ALA A 205 -6.65 -5.66 -19.62
C ALA A 205 -5.73 -6.28 -20.67
N VAL A 206 -4.94 -5.44 -21.34
CA VAL A 206 -3.86 -5.88 -22.23
C VAL A 206 -2.74 -6.44 -21.35
N PRO A 207 -2.13 -7.59 -21.70
CA PRO A 207 -0.93 -8.06 -21.02
C PRO A 207 0.17 -6.99 -21.06
N MET A 208 0.67 -6.58 -19.90
CA MET A 208 1.66 -5.51 -19.75
C MET A 208 2.68 -5.83 -18.67
N ILE A 209 3.83 -5.18 -18.74
CA ILE A 209 4.83 -5.15 -17.67
C ILE A 209 4.42 -4.06 -16.68
N VAL A 210 4.51 -4.33 -15.37
CA VAL A 210 4.29 -3.30 -14.34
C VAL A 210 5.56 -3.14 -13.51
N VAL A 211 6.04 -1.90 -13.37
CA VAL A 211 7.29 -1.56 -12.67
C VAL A 211 6.97 -0.76 -11.42
N MET A 212 7.44 -1.21 -10.28
CA MET A 212 7.25 -0.58 -8.97
C MET A 212 8.61 -0.30 -8.35
N ASP A 213 8.99 0.96 -8.27
CA ASP A 213 10.27 1.38 -7.68
C ASP A 213 10.02 2.21 -6.40
N ARG A 214 11.06 2.34 -5.59
CA ARG A 214 11.01 3.15 -4.40
C ARG A 214 11.01 4.64 -4.74
N GLY A 215 9.90 5.33 -4.51
CA GLY A 215 9.69 6.75 -4.83
C GLY A 215 10.54 7.73 -4.03
N TYR A 216 11.29 7.24 -3.03
CA TYR A 216 12.23 8.04 -2.26
C TYR A 216 13.62 7.94 -2.88
N ALA A 217 14.04 9.00 -3.58
CA ALA A 217 15.37 9.11 -4.17
C ALA A 217 16.00 10.44 -3.78
N ARG A 218 17.27 10.41 -3.40
CA ARG A 218 18.01 11.58 -2.93
C ARG A 218 19.43 11.60 -3.47
N LEU A 219 19.93 12.80 -3.73
CA LEU A 219 21.32 12.98 -4.11
C LEU A 219 22.25 12.67 -2.91
N PRO A 220 23.48 12.22 -3.16
CA PRO A 220 24.48 12.05 -2.13
C PRO A 220 24.67 13.32 -1.29
N GLY A 221 24.79 13.16 0.01
CA GLY A 221 24.95 14.27 0.96
C GLY A 221 23.68 15.04 1.32
N SER A 222 22.51 14.66 0.77
CA SER A 222 21.25 15.26 1.18
C SER A 222 20.85 14.83 2.60
N GLU A 223 20.24 15.75 3.36
CA GLU A 223 19.74 15.45 4.69
C GLU A 223 18.69 14.33 4.68
N PRO A 224 18.68 13.40 5.67
CA PRO A 224 17.67 12.38 5.78
C PRO A 224 16.25 12.96 5.85
N MET A 225 15.31 12.37 5.11
CA MET A 225 13.90 12.68 5.28
C MET A 225 13.36 11.97 6.53
N GLY A 226 13.10 12.73 7.59
CA GLY A 226 12.46 12.25 8.79
C GLY A 226 13.41 11.77 9.89
N ARG A 227 12.91 11.76 11.09
CA ARG A 227 13.55 11.13 12.25
C ARG A 227 13.00 9.73 12.39
N PHE A 228 13.91 8.75 12.43
CA PHE A 228 13.58 7.36 12.74
C PHE A 228 13.65 7.06 14.23
N ASP A 229 13.69 8.09 15.06
CA ASP A 229 13.67 7.95 16.51
C ASP A 229 12.33 7.35 16.95
N ASN A 230 12.37 6.38 17.82
CA ASN A 230 11.20 5.91 18.55
C ASN A 230 11.20 6.60 19.93
N PRO A 231 10.47 7.70 20.12
CA PRO A 231 10.44 8.42 21.40
C PRO A 231 9.97 7.53 22.55
N GLY A 232 9.10 6.55 22.27
CA GLY A 232 8.61 5.57 23.26
C GLY A 232 9.72 4.62 23.74
N ILE A 233 10.62 4.18 22.86
CA ILE A 233 11.77 3.35 23.26
C ILE A 233 12.70 4.14 24.19
N ASN A 234 13.03 5.37 23.83
CA ASN A 234 13.92 6.20 24.63
C ASN A 234 13.32 6.49 26.01
N ALA A 235 12.01 6.79 26.10
CA ALA A 235 11.31 6.97 27.36
C ALA A 235 11.25 5.68 28.18
N PHE A 236 11.00 4.54 27.54
CA PHE A 236 10.98 3.22 28.18
C PHE A 236 12.37 2.83 28.73
N LEU A 237 13.43 2.99 27.94
CA LEU A 237 14.81 2.69 28.35
C LEU A 237 15.31 3.64 29.45
N ALA A 238 14.83 4.87 29.47
CA ALA A 238 15.17 5.84 30.53
C ALA A 238 14.38 5.65 31.83
N GLY A 239 13.43 4.68 31.86
CA GLY A 239 12.55 4.48 33.03
C GLY A 239 11.60 5.64 33.28
N ALA A 240 11.48 6.56 32.33
CA ALA A 240 10.59 7.73 32.45
C ALA A 240 9.15 7.34 32.11
N LYS A 241 8.19 7.94 32.80
CA LYS A 241 6.79 7.98 32.29
C LYS A 241 6.83 8.63 30.91
N ALA A 242 6.21 7.99 29.92
CA ALA A 242 6.08 8.58 28.58
C ALA A 242 5.61 10.04 28.73
N PRO A 243 6.30 11.01 28.11
CA PRO A 243 5.80 12.36 28.11
C PRO A 243 4.36 12.32 27.57
N ALA A 244 3.43 12.97 28.28
CA ALA A 244 2.10 13.17 27.75
C ALA A 244 2.26 13.80 26.37
N ALA A 245 1.56 13.25 25.36
CA ALA A 245 1.52 13.89 24.07
C ALA A 245 1.18 15.38 24.30
N PRO A 246 1.95 16.32 23.73
CA PRO A 246 1.62 17.72 23.89
C PRO A 246 0.17 17.89 23.48
N PRO A 247 -0.64 18.62 24.25
CA PRO A 247 -2.03 18.88 23.88
C PRO A 247 -2.02 19.40 22.46
N ALA A 248 -2.86 18.83 21.60
CA ALA A 248 -3.02 19.32 20.24
C ALA A 248 -3.32 20.81 20.33
N ALA A 249 -2.43 21.66 19.80
CA ALA A 249 -2.64 23.08 19.79
C ALA A 249 -4.01 23.36 19.12
N PRO A 250 -4.85 24.24 19.71
CA PRO A 250 -6.14 24.58 19.13
C PRO A 250 -5.95 24.95 17.66
N ALA A 251 -6.81 24.44 16.79
CA ALA A 251 -6.72 24.63 15.35
C ALA A 251 -6.70 26.13 14.92
N ALA A 252 -7.08 27.04 15.83
CA ALA A 252 -7.17 28.49 15.60
C ALA A 252 -5.83 29.24 15.71
N GLU A 253 -4.74 28.63 16.21
CA GLU A 253 -3.46 29.35 16.46
C GLU A 253 -2.31 28.93 15.58
N ARG A 254 -2.54 28.16 14.55
CA ARG A 254 -1.48 27.96 13.55
C ARG A 254 -1.45 29.18 12.62
N PRO A 255 -0.39 30.02 12.69
CA PRO A 255 -0.23 31.04 11.66
C PRO A 255 -0.28 30.35 10.29
N ALA A 256 -1.11 30.87 9.39
CA ALA A 256 -1.15 30.40 8.02
C ALA A 256 0.29 30.41 7.48
N ARG A 257 0.92 29.23 7.41
CA ARG A 257 2.17 29.12 6.67
C ARG A 257 1.84 29.55 5.24
N PRO A 258 2.59 30.50 4.67
CA PRO A 258 2.48 30.74 3.23
C PRO A 258 2.57 29.35 2.58
N ALA A 259 1.65 29.05 1.68
CA ALA A 259 1.70 27.84 0.88
C ALA A 259 2.97 27.88 0.02
N ALA A 260 4.11 27.55 0.63
CA ALA A 260 5.27 27.18 -0.17
C ALA A 260 4.82 25.96 -0.98
N PRO A 261 5.01 25.96 -2.30
CA PRO A 261 4.67 24.81 -3.11
C PRO A 261 5.32 23.59 -2.45
N PHE A 262 4.54 22.56 -2.19
CA PHE A 262 4.99 21.34 -1.53
C PHE A 262 6.03 20.69 -2.46
N ARG A 263 7.31 21.08 -2.28
CA ARG A 263 8.42 20.50 -3.04
C ARG A 263 8.82 19.23 -2.31
N PHE A 264 8.40 18.09 -2.83
CA PHE A 264 9.10 16.85 -2.55
C PHE A 264 10.55 17.05 -3.02
N HIS A 265 11.49 17.07 -2.09
CA HIS A 265 12.92 17.08 -2.40
C HIS A 265 13.41 15.69 -2.86
N SER A 266 12.56 14.98 -3.58
CA SER A 266 12.89 13.70 -4.18
C SER A 266 13.32 13.92 -5.62
N VAL A 267 14.46 13.37 -5.99
CA VAL A 267 14.91 13.32 -7.39
C VAL A 267 14.32 12.15 -8.15
N PHE A 268 13.35 11.46 -7.57
CA PHE A 268 12.72 10.28 -8.16
C PHE A 268 12.11 10.55 -9.56
N PRO A 269 11.41 11.67 -9.82
CA PRO A 269 10.92 11.94 -11.17
C PRO A 269 12.01 11.95 -12.23
N GLU A 270 13.15 12.56 -11.94
CA GLU A 270 14.29 12.60 -12.84
C GLU A 270 14.98 11.23 -12.95
N LEU A 271 15.14 10.53 -11.82
CA LEU A 271 15.68 9.17 -11.74
C LEU A 271 14.85 8.21 -12.60
N LEU A 272 13.51 8.27 -12.52
CA LEU A 272 12.64 7.41 -13.31
C LEU A 272 12.92 7.55 -14.81
N VAL A 273 12.95 8.78 -15.29
CA VAL A 273 13.11 9.06 -16.72
C VAL A 273 14.52 8.74 -17.21
N LYS A 274 15.55 9.08 -16.42
CA LYS A 274 16.94 8.97 -16.86
C LYS A 274 17.59 7.62 -16.62
N GLU A 275 17.14 6.87 -15.61
CA GLU A 275 17.79 5.61 -15.24
C GLU A 275 16.83 4.41 -15.27
N ILE A 276 15.61 4.53 -14.67
CA ILE A 276 14.72 3.37 -14.53
C ILE A 276 14.13 2.98 -15.87
N VAL A 277 13.57 3.94 -16.63
CA VAL A 277 12.98 3.66 -17.96
C VAL A 277 14.00 3.04 -18.90
N PRO A 278 15.20 3.59 -19.13
CA PRO A 278 16.21 2.95 -19.98
C PRO A 278 16.64 1.57 -19.48
N MET A 279 16.79 1.39 -18.16
CA MET A 279 17.17 0.12 -17.56
C MET A 279 16.10 -0.95 -17.80
N ILE A 280 14.82 -0.63 -17.67
CA ILE A 280 13.71 -1.53 -17.92
C ILE A 280 13.63 -1.89 -19.41
N ASP A 281 13.75 -0.92 -20.31
CA ASP A 281 13.73 -1.16 -21.76
C ASP A 281 14.91 -2.05 -22.22
N ALA A 282 16.07 -1.91 -21.57
CA ALA A 282 17.23 -2.76 -21.84
C ALA A 282 17.14 -4.17 -21.24
N SER A 283 16.33 -4.36 -20.18
CA SER A 283 16.29 -5.62 -19.41
C SER A 283 15.08 -6.48 -19.72
N TYR A 284 14.00 -5.91 -20.23
CA TYR A 284 12.74 -6.59 -20.50
C TYR A 284 12.27 -6.34 -21.93
N ARG A 285 11.39 -7.19 -22.43
CA ARG A 285 10.80 -7.07 -23.77
C ARG A 285 9.68 -6.02 -23.77
N THR A 286 10.07 -4.76 -23.80
CA THR A 286 9.16 -3.62 -23.79
C THR A 286 8.85 -3.12 -25.20
N LEU A 287 7.65 -2.55 -25.37
CA LEU A 287 7.33 -1.59 -26.42
C LEU A 287 7.76 -0.22 -25.89
N SER A 288 8.86 0.32 -26.41
CA SER A 288 9.55 1.47 -25.80
C SER A 288 9.06 2.84 -26.28
N ASP A 289 8.07 2.88 -27.17
CA ASP A 289 7.47 4.15 -27.60
C ASP A 289 6.53 4.73 -26.54
N ARG A 290 6.20 6.03 -26.68
CA ARG A 290 5.42 6.76 -25.71
C ARG A 290 3.97 6.27 -25.57
N GLU A 291 3.37 5.76 -26.65
CA GLU A 291 2.00 5.24 -26.67
C GLU A 291 1.86 3.97 -25.84
N ASN A 292 2.95 3.23 -25.70
CA ASN A 292 3.05 1.99 -24.92
C ASN A 292 3.67 2.21 -23.54
N ARG A 293 3.75 3.45 -23.06
CA ARG A 293 4.29 3.77 -21.74
C ARG A 293 3.32 4.63 -20.94
N ALA A 294 2.91 4.09 -19.79
CA ALA A 294 2.02 4.73 -18.84
C ALA A 294 2.67 4.86 -17.46
N MET A 295 2.25 5.85 -16.69
CA MET A 295 2.58 5.93 -15.28
C MET A 295 1.32 6.19 -14.47
N ALA A 296 1.21 5.55 -13.31
CA ALA A 296 0.16 5.80 -12.33
C ALA A 296 0.73 5.72 -10.92
N GLY A 297 0.00 6.24 -9.95
CA GLY A 297 0.41 6.12 -8.56
C GLY A 297 -0.63 6.66 -7.59
N LEU A 298 -0.49 6.22 -6.35
CA LEU A 298 -1.35 6.61 -5.26
C LEU A 298 -0.76 7.77 -4.44
N SER A 299 -1.58 8.71 -3.97
CA SER A 299 -1.17 9.78 -3.06
C SER A 299 0.11 10.53 -3.54
N MET A 300 1.23 10.41 -2.85
CA MET A 300 2.55 10.91 -3.27
C MET A 300 2.93 10.37 -4.67
N GLY A 301 2.66 9.09 -4.93
CA GLY A 301 2.90 8.48 -6.24
C GLY A 301 2.07 9.10 -7.36
N GLY A 302 0.86 9.55 -7.06
CA GLY A 302 0.04 10.34 -7.98
C GLY A 302 0.70 11.69 -8.32
N MET A 303 1.24 12.38 -7.32
CA MET A 303 2.00 13.62 -7.54
C MET A 303 3.26 13.39 -8.39
N HIS A 304 4.02 12.32 -8.12
CA HIS A 304 5.15 11.93 -8.96
C HIS A 304 4.71 11.64 -10.40
N THR A 305 3.58 10.93 -10.56
CA THR A 305 3.02 10.60 -11.88
C THR A 305 2.75 11.85 -12.70
N PHE A 306 2.05 12.83 -12.12
CA PHE A 306 1.78 14.09 -12.81
C PHE A 306 3.08 14.84 -13.14
N GLN A 307 4.01 14.93 -12.19
CA GLN A 307 5.29 15.58 -12.39
C GLN A 307 6.11 14.90 -13.49
N VAL A 308 6.15 13.57 -13.54
CA VAL A 308 6.91 12.82 -14.55
C VAL A 308 6.23 12.98 -15.92
N VAL A 309 4.97 12.60 -16.04
CA VAL A 309 4.30 12.48 -17.35
C VAL A 309 4.12 13.84 -17.99
N MET A 310 3.65 14.83 -17.24
CA MET A 310 3.36 16.15 -17.80
C MET A 310 4.61 16.92 -18.22
N ASN A 311 5.80 16.57 -17.68
CA ASN A 311 7.07 17.15 -18.11
C ASN A 311 7.81 16.29 -19.16
N ASN A 312 7.30 15.09 -19.51
CA ASN A 312 7.94 14.16 -20.44
C ASN A 312 6.90 13.52 -21.37
N LEU A 313 6.05 14.35 -21.99
CA LEU A 313 5.01 13.89 -22.93
C LEU A 313 5.59 13.31 -24.24
N ASP A 314 6.86 13.45 -24.49
CA ASP A 314 7.62 12.75 -25.53
C ASP A 314 7.91 11.29 -25.17
N GLN A 315 7.85 10.91 -23.89
CA GLN A 315 8.14 9.57 -23.41
C GLN A 315 6.91 8.83 -22.86
N PHE A 316 5.87 9.55 -22.45
CA PHE A 316 4.64 9.00 -21.86
C PHE A 316 3.40 9.56 -22.56
N ALA A 317 2.37 8.74 -22.75
CA ALA A 317 1.09 9.17 -23.30
C ALA A 317 -0.07 9.05 -22.32
N THR A 318 0.11 8.32 -21.21
CA THR A 318 -0.97 7.95 -20.29
C THR A 318 -0.56 8.15 -18.85
N LEU A 319 -1.48 8.70 -18.04
CA LEU A 319 -1.25 8.91 -16.61
C LEU A 319 -2.49 8.58 -15.76
N GLY A 320 -2.23 8.12 -14.53
CA GLY A 320 -3.25 7.86 -13.52
C GLY A 320 -2.87 8.43 -12.15
N GLY A 321 -3.68 9.31 -11.60
CA GLY A 321 -3.56 9.82 -10.23
C GLY A 321 -4.62 9.22 -9.33
N PHE A 322 -4.20 8.39 -8.36
CA PHE A 322 -5.09 7.75 -7.39
C PHE A 322 -4.96 8.49 -6.05
N SER A 323 -6.00 9.21 -5.66
CA SER A 323 -5.98 10.09 -4.47
C SER A 323 -4.80 11.07 -4.44
N GLY A 324 -4.32 11.51 -5.63
CA GLY A 324 -3.15 12.37 -5.72
C GLY A 324 -2.90 12.90 -7.14
N GLY A 325 -2.17 14.01 -7.24
CA GLY A 325 -1.74 14.61 -8.52
C GLY A 325 -2.69 15.64 -9.11
N ALA A 326 -3.98 15.63 -8.83
CA ALA A 326 -4.92 16.63 -9.30
C ALA A 326 -4.61 18.03 -8.76
N GLY A 327 -4.64 19.02 -9.65
CA GLY A 327 -4.46 20.44 -9.30
C GLY A 327 -5.71 21.11 -8.73
N GLY A 328 -5.64 22.40 -8.52
CA GLY A 328 -6.81 23.27 -8.33
C GLY A 328 -7.33 23.80 -9.65
N VAL A 329 -8.63 24.09 -9.72
CA VAL A 329 -9.25 24.71 -10.91
C VAL A 329 -8.60 26.04 -11.26
N ASP A 330 -8.20 26.80 -10.24
CA ASP A 330 -7.49 28.08 -10.35
C ASP A 330 -6.08 27.98 -10.98
N GLN A 331 -5.51 26.78 -11.04
CA GLN A 331 -4.17 26.53 -11.55
C GLN A 331 -4.15 25.98 -12.99
N ILE A 332 -5.30 25.65 -13.56
CA ILE A 332 -5.42 24.98 -14.88
C ILE A 332 -4.67 25.75 -15.98
N GLU A 333 -4.71 27.09 -15.97
CA GLU A 333 -4.09 27.91 -17.03
C GLU A 333 -2.56 27.92 -16.97
N THR A 334 -1.98 27.62 -15.81
CA THR A 334 -0.54 27.81 -15.58
C THR A 334 0.24 26.53 -15.28
N MET A 335 -0.46 25.46 -14.87
CA MET A 335 0.20 24.17 -14.56
C MET A 335 0.88 23.59 -15.82
N TYR A 336 2.05 22.98 -15.60
CA TYR A 336 2.80 22.24 -16.62
C TYR A 336 2.92 23.01 -17.96
N ASP A 337 3.45 24.22 -17.87
CA ASP A 337 3.66 25.13 -19.01
C ASP A 337 2.37 25.42 -19.81
N GLY A 338 1.22 25.44 -19.10
CA GLY A 338 -0.08 25.76 -19.67
C GLY A 338 -0.65 24.70 -20.61
N ILE A 339 -0.26 23.44 -20.48
CA ILE A 339 -0.79 22.34 -21.32
C ILE A 339 -2.32 22.25 -21.22
N PHE A 340 -2.88 22.54 -20.04
CA PHE A 340 -4.32 22.52 -19.79
C PHE A 340 -5.05 23.79 -20.31
N ALA A 341 -4.32 24.81 -20.74
CA ALA A 341 -4.90 25.96 -21.45
C ALA A 341 -5.14 25.68 -22.93
N ASN A 342 -4.56 24.59 -23.47
CA ASN A 342 -4.66 24.23 -24.89
C ASN A 342 -5.21 22.80 -25.07
N PRO A 343 -6.55 22.64 -25.19
CA PRO A 343 -7.18 21.32 -25.33
C PRO A 343 -6.75 20.55 -26.58
N GLU A 344 -6.48 21.21 -27.69
CA GLU A 344 -6.01 20.56 -28.93
C GLU A 344 -4.64 19.91 -28.71
N LYS A 345 -3.70 20.65 -28.09
CA LYS A 345 -2.37 20.14 -27.76
C LYS A 345 -2.48 18.99 -26.76
N PHE A 346 -3.31 19.14 -25.72
CA PHE A 346 -3.55 18.11 -24.71
C PHE A 346 -4.09 16.83 -25.37
N ASN A 347 -5.19 16.90 -26.12
CA ASN A 347 -5.85 15.75 -26.76
C ASN A 347 -4.93 15.01 -27.74
N LYS A 348 -3.99 15.73 -28.36
CA LYS A 348 -2.98 15.13 -29.24
C LYS A 348 -1.88 14.39 -28.46
N GLN A 349 -1.49 14.89 -27.28
CA GLN A 349 -0.36 14.39 -26.52
C GLN A 349 -0.74 13.41 -25.41
N VAL A 350 -1.91 13.58 -24.80
CA VAL A 350 -2.36 12.74 -23.68
C VAL A 350 -3.44 11.79 -24.18
N LYS A 351 -3.18 10.50 -24.13
CA LYS A 351 -4.14 9.45 -24.55
C LYS A 351 -5.16 9.13 -23.47
N LEU A 352 -4.75 9.22 -22.20
CA LEU A 352 -5.61 9.02 -21.05
C LEU A 352 -5.03 9.77 -19.84
N MET A 353 -5.85 10.55 -19.19
CA MET A 353 -5.66 11.06 -17.85
C MET A 353 -6.75 10.50 -16.94
N PHE A 354 -6.38 9.60 -16.04
CA PHE A 354 -7.30 8.98 -15.09
C PHE A 354 -7.12 9.61 -13.72
N LEU A 355 -8.20 10.11 -13.15
CA LEU A 355 -8.25 10.74 -11.83
C LEU A 355 -9.18 9.94 -10.94
N SER A 356 -8.70 9.45 -9.83
CA SER A 356 -9.54 8.74 -8.86
C SER A 356 -9.32 9.20 -7.44
N ILE A 357 -10.34 8.99 -6.61
CA ILE A 357 -10.34 9.35 -5.20
C ILE A 357 -11.38 8.50 -4.46
N GLY A 358 -11.23 8.31 -3.16
CA GLY A 358 -12.26 7.72 -2.31
C GLY A 358 -13.39 8.71 -2.04
N GLU A 359 -14.62 8.22 -1.96
CA GLU A 359 -15.79 9.03 -1.64
C GLU A 359 -15.63 9.78 -0.29
N GLU A 360 -14.96 9.14 0.67
CA GLU A 360 -14.73 9.71 2.01
C GLU A 360 -13.48 10.61 2.10
N GLU A 361 -12.78 10.85 0.99
CA GLU A 361 -11.59 11.73 0.92
C GLU A 361 -11.92 13.18 0.56
N HIS A 362 -13.16 13.64 0.65
CA HIS A 362 -13.59 14.95 0.14
C HIS A 362 -13.30 15.10 -1.37
N PRO A 363 -14.03 14.34 -2.21
CA PRO A 363 -13.76 14.20 -3.65
C PRO A 363 -14.02 15.47 -4.48
N GLU A 364 -14.68 16.48 -3.92
CA GLU A 364 -15.19 17.65 -4.64
C GLU A 364 -14.10 18.38 -5.42
N ARG A 365 -12.89 18.48 -4.86
CA ARG A 365 -11.77 19.15 -5.50
C ARG A 365 -11.29 18.41 -6.74
N VAL A 366 -11.12 17.09 -6.65
CA VAL A 366 -10.64 16.26 -7.77
C VAL A 366 -11.69 16.18 -8.86
N LYS A 367 -12.96 16.06 -8.47
CA LYS A 367 -14.11 16.08 -9.37
C LYS A 367 -14.20 17.40 -10.12
N ALA A 368 -14.19 18.52 -9.42
CA ALA A 368 -14.21 19.86 -10.03
C ALA A 368 -13.04 20.10 -10.99
N PHE A 369 -11.85 19.58 -10.66
CA PHE A 369 -10.69 19.66 -11.55
C PHE A 369 -10.92 18.86 -12.85
N ALA A 370 -11.42 17.62 -12.74
CA ALA A 370 -11.73 16.78 -13.89
C ALA A 370 -12.82 17.42 -14.78
N GLU A 371 -13.92 17.89 -14.18
CA GLU A 371 -15.02 18.58 -14.89
C GLU A 371 -14.53 19.82 -15.60
N ALA A 372 -13.73 20.66 -14.95
CA ALA A 372 -13.17 21.87 -15.58
C ALA A 372 -12.24 21.57 -16.75
N LEU A 373 -11.49 20.47 -16.75
CA LEU A 373 -10.69 20.01 -17.89
C LEU A 373 -11.60 19.53 -19.02
N GLN A 374 -12.64 18.77 -18.72
CA GLN A 374 -13.61 18.29 -19.70
C GLN A 374 -14.41 19.44 -20.35
N ASP A 375 -14.84 20.41 -19.56
CA ASP A 375 -15.55 21.61 -20.02
C ASP A 375 -14.68 22.47 -20.96
N LYS A 376 -13.35 22.46 -20.77
CA LYS A 376 -12.39 23.08 -21.69
C LYS A 376 -12.21 22.29 -23.00
N GLY A 377 -12.78 21.10 -23.15
CA GLY A 377 -12.69 20.28 -24.35
C GLY A 377 -11.60 19.20 -24.32
N MET A 378 -11.10 18.84 -23.14
CA MET A 378 -10.19 17.71 -22.99
C MET A 378 -10.98 16.41 -22.96
N GLN A 379 -10.83 15.58 -24.01
CA GLN A 379 -11.65 14.39 -24.26
C GLN A 379 -11.17 13.14 -23.52
N ASN A 380 -9.90 13.11 -23.14
CA ASN A 380 -9.23 11.92 -22.61
C ASN A 380 -9.08 11.95 -21.08
N VAL A 381 -9.94 12.70 -20.39
CA VAL A 381 -9.97 12.80 -18.92
C VAL A 381 -11.08 11.91 -18.39
N VAL A 382 -10.72 10.97 -17.51
CA VAL A 382 -11.66 10.06 -16.83
C VAL A 382 -11.59 10.32 -15.34
N TYR A 383 -12.73 10.48 -14.70
CA TYR A 383 -12.89 10.59 -13.26
C TYR A 383 -13.55 9.34 -12.69
N TYR A 384 -13.02 8.81 -11.62
CA TYR A 384 -13.58 7.69 -10.87
C TYR A 384 -13.60 7.99 -9.37
N GLU A 385 -14.75 7.80 -8.74
CA GLU A 385 -14.94 7.92 -7.31
C GLU A 385 -15.17 6.53 -6.71
N SER A 386 -14.30 6.11 -5.80
CA SER A 386 -14.39 4.81 -5.15
C SER A 386 -15.41 4.86 -4.02
N PRO A 387 -16.56 4.17 -4.13
CA PRO A 387 -17.65 4.33 -3.18
C PRO A 387 -17.29 3.78 -1.79
N GLY A 388 -17.70 4.51 -0.73
CA GLY A 388 -17.57 4.12 0.67
C GLY A 388 -16.13 3.83 1.09
N SER A 389 -15.15 4.50 0.51
CA SER A 389 -13.73 4.30 0.84
C SER A 389 -12.98 5.60 1.02
N ALA A 390 -11.94 5.58 1.86
CA ALA A 390 -11.11 6.71 2.23
C ALA A 390 -9.73 6.66 1.56
N HIS A 391 -8.74 7.37 2.12
CA HIS A 391 -7.34 7.40 1.66
C HIS A 391 -6.62 6.09 2.05
N GLU A 392 -6.94 4.99 1.39
CA GLU A 392 -6.56 3.64 1.79
C GLU A 392 -6.43 2.66 0.61
N TRP A 393 -5.90 1.47 0.89
CA TRP A 393 -5.64 0.45 -0.14
C TRP A 393 -6.88 -0.02 -0.88
N LEU A 394 -8.06 -0.01 -0.27
CA LEU A 394 -9.32 -0.34 -0.94
C LEU A 394 -9.57 0.60 -2.12
N THR A 395 -9.45 1.91 -1.89
CA THR A 395 -9.58 2.94 -2.94
C THR A 395 -8.58 2.69 -4.08
N TRP A 396 -7.33 2.40 -3.75
CA TRP A 396 -6.27 2.27 -4.76
C TRP A 396 -6.32 0.95 -5.52
N ARG A 397 -6.70 -0.17 -4.89
CA ARG A 397 -6.99 -1.44 -5.57
C ARG A 397 -8.12 -1.29 -6.58
N ARG A 398 -9.22 -0.65 -6.18
CA ARG A 398 -10.35 -0.35 -7.07
C ARG A 398 -9.94 0.60 -8.18
N SER A 399 -9.14 1.62 -7.88
CA SER A 399 -8.61 2.54 -8.90
C SER A 399 -7.75 1.82 -9.94
N LEU A 400 -6.89 0.90 -9.53
CA LEU A 400 -6.11 0.08 -10.48
C LEU A 400 -7.02 -0.81 -11.32
N ARG A 401 -8.04 -1.44 -10.71
CA ARG A 401 -9.03 -2.26 -11.41
C ARG A 401 -9.78 -1.50 -12.50
N GLU A 402 -10.13 -0.25 -12.25
CA GLU A 402 -10.84 0.60 -13.23
C GLU A 402 -9.89 1.22 -14.27
N PHE A 403 -8.64 1.49 -13.87
CA PHE A 403 -7.64 2.11 -14.75
C PHE A 403 -7.02 1.12 -15.75
N ALA A 404 -6.61 -0.07 -15.30
CA ALA A 404 -5.88 -1.03 -16.14
C ALA A 404 -6.63 -1.44 -17.42
N PRO A 405 -7.97 -1.60 -17.43
CA PRO A 405 -8.74 -1.87 -18.65
C PRO A 405 -8.69 -0.77 -19.71
N LEU A 406 -8.33 0.45 -19.34
CA LEU A 406 -8.28 1.60 -20.25
C LEU A 406 -6.92 1.76 -20.94
N LEU A 407 -5.90 1.01 -20.47
CA LEU A 407 -4.51 1.15 -20.92
C LEU A 407 -4.27 0.47 -22.27
N PHE A 408 -3.48 1.12 -23.13
CA PHE A 408 -2.88 0.56 -24.35
C PHE A 408 -3.88 -0.02 -25.36
N ARG A 409 -5.04 0.63 -25.47
CA ARG A 409 -6.10 0.30 -26.44
C ARG A 409 -6.11 1.22 -27.65
#